data_bfe00efbc12c705bc21a43b477dcf36a
#
_entry.id   bfe00efbc12c705bc21a43b477dcf36a
#
_cell.length_a   1.000
_cell.length_b   1.000
_cell.length_c   1.000
_cell.angle_alpha   90.00
_cell.angle_beta   90.00
_cell.angle_gamma   90.00
#
_symmetry.space_group_name_H-M   'P 1'
#
loop_
_entity.id
_entity.type
_entity.pdbx_description
1 polymer ?
#
loop_
_entity_poly.entity_id
_entity_poly.type
_entity_poly.pdbx_seq_one_letter_code
_entity_poly.pdbx_strand_id
1 'polypeptide(L)'
;MEDKSQPKVSGHRRYSKLVTETNARAASRGMLYGVGFKKGDFQKSQVGIASTWGTVTPCNMHINALAEHVARGVRKAKGMPLIFGTITVSDGISMGTEGMKYSLVSREVIADSIETVVGCQSYDGLVTIGGCDKNMPGCLIAIARLNRPAVFVYGGTIIPGTHKGQDVDIVSIFEAVGKEAAGSITQNELEEVESCAIPGPGSCGGMYTANTMASAIEALGMSLPNSSAQEAVSEDKVRDCVEAGEAVLRLIEDNICPRDILTREAFENAITVVMALGGSTNAVLHLLAMAHAANIKLELDDFLKIGEKAPVLADLKPSGKYFMSNFVKIGGLPPLMKMLLDGGILHGDCMTVTGKTVRENLKNVTPYKDDQEIVHSLADPIKKTGHLVILRGNLASEGAVAKISGKEGEFFKGTARVFNSEEEALDRILDGTVVKGDVIVIRYEGPKGGPGMREMLSPTSAIMGRGLGQDVALITDGRFSGGSHGFVIGHITPEAHEGGLLAIVENGDSITIDILNRKIDLEIPEEEIKTRQANWTRPKARYTRGVLAKYAKTVSSASLGAVTDLECNL
;
A
#
# COMPACT_ATOMS: atom_id res chain seq x y z
N MET A 1 0.87 -27.43 4.80
CA MET A 1 -0.13 -28.53 4.91
C MET A 1 -1.49 -27.94 4.58
N GLU A 2 -2.13 -28.45 3.54
CA GLU A 2 -3.50 -28.05 3.19
C GLU A 2 -4.44 -28.41 4.33
N ASP A 3 -5.12 -27.43 4.90
CA ASP A 3 -6.26 -27.69 5.78
C ASP A 3 -7.46 -28.14 4.92
N LYS A 4 -7.54 -29.47 4.71
CA LYS A 4 -8.63 -30.13 3.99
C LYS A 4 -9.89 -30.35 4.84
N SER A 5 -10.00 -29.72 6.03
CA SER A 5 -11.04 -30.07 7.00
C SER A 5 -12.35 -29.31 6.89
N GLN A 6 -12.52 -28.35 5.97
CA GLN A 6 -13.83 -27.74 5.76
C GLN A 6 -14.59 -28.42 4.62
N PRO A 7 -15.73 -29.05 4.89
CA PRO A 7 -16.52 -29.68 3.84
C PRO A 7 -17.00 -28.62 2.83
N LYS A 8 -16.83 -28.88 1.53
CA LYS A 8 -17.49 -28.12 0.46
C LYS A 8 -19.01 -28.22 0.63
N VAL A 9 -19.60 -27.25 1.32
CA VAL A 9 -21.05 -27.18 1.48
C VAL A 9 -21.60 -26.42 0.27
N SER A 10 -22.36 -27.08 -0.58
CA SER A 10 -23.09 -26.45 -1.69
C SER A 10 -24.25 -25.60 -1.16
N GLY A 11 -24.38 -24.37 -1.65
CA GLY A 11 -25.55 -23.53 -1.40
C GLY A 11 -25.20 -22.06 -1.12
N HIS A 12 -26.04 -21.16 -1.61
CA HIS A 12 -25.88 -19.70 -1.58
C HIS A 12 -25.79 -19.09 -0.18
N ARG A 13 -26.15 -19.80 0.89
CA ARG A 13 -26.14 -19.37 2.29
C ARG A 13 -25.26 -20.25 3.17
N ARG A 14 -23.98 -20.30 2.78
CA ARG A 14 -23.04 -21.24 3.39
C ARG A 14 -22.81 -20.99 4.88
N TYR A 15 -22.75 -19.73 5.28
CA TYR A 15 -22.45 -19.30 6.65
C TYR A 15 -23.67 -18.70 7.35
N SER A 16 -24.45 -17.85 6.71
CA SER A 16 -25.55 -17.14 7.34
C SER A 16 -26.67 -18.07 7.86
N LYS A 17 -26.82 -19.27 7.29
CA LYS A 17 -27.72 -20.28 7.82
C LYS A 17 -27.39 -20.71 9.25
N LEU A 18 -26.10 -20.65 9.66
CA LEU A 18 -25.65 -21.01 11.00
C LEU A 18 -26.28 -20.12 12.08
N VAL A 19 -26.62 -18.89 11.74
CA VAL A 19 -27.22 -17.90 12.65
C VAL A 19 -28.70 -17.63 12.38
N THR A 20 -29.28 -18.17 11.29
CA THR A 20 -30.66 -17.87 10.90
C THR A 20 -31.59 -19.08 10.81
N GLU A 21 -31.06 -20.31 10.66
CA GLU A 21 -31.88 -21.51 10.55
C GLU A 21 -32.11 -22.16 11.91
N THR A 22 -33.11 -23.00 11.98
CA THR A 22 -33.61 -23.76 13.16
C THR A 22 -34.24 -22.89 14.25
N ASN A 23 -35.06 -23.51 15.11
CA ASN A 23 -35.69 -22.84 16.23
C ASN A 23 -34.70 -22.35 17.29
N ALA A 24 -33.55 -23.03 17.44
CA ALA A 24 -32.48 -22.61 18.34
C ALA A 24 -31.90 -21.22 17.99
N ARG A 25 -32.14 -20.73 16.78
CA ARG A 25 -31.66 -19.40 16.30
C ARG A 25 -32.75 -18.31 16.35
N ALA A 26 -33.83 -18.54 17.07
CA ALA A 26 -34.92 -17.55 17.22
C ALA A 26 -34.40 -16.23 17.81
N ALA A 27 -33.55 -16.27 18.83
CA ALA A 27 -32.95 -15.07 19.42
C ALA A 27 -32.10 -14.28 18.40
N SER A 28 -31.25 -14.97 17.61
CA SER A 28 -30.48 -14.35 16.52
C SER A 28 -31.37 -13.67 15.48
N ARG A 29 -32.43 -14.35 15.04
CA ARG A 29 -33.44 -13.74 14.13
C ARG A 29 -34.15 -12.55 14.77
N GLY A 30 -34.42 -12.61 16.08
CA GLY A 30 -34.99 -11.48 16.83
C GLY A 30 -34.12 -10.24 16.75
N MET A 31 -32.80 -10.38 16.93
CA MET A 31 -31.84 -9.28 16.77
C MET A 31 -31.83 -8.76 15.32
N LEU A 32 -31.86 -9.66 14.33
CA LEU A 32 -31.90 -9.28 12.92
C LEU A 32 -33.19 -8.56 12.52
N TYR A 33 -34.34 -8.92 13.09
CA TYR A 33 -35.58 -8.13 12.95
C TYR A 33 -35.38 -6.69 13.46
N GLY A 34 -34.68 -6.52 14.59
CA GLY A 34 -34.37 -5.20 15.17
C GLY A 34 -33.55 -4.30 14.26
N VAL A 35 -32.69 -4.87 13.38
CA VAL A 35 -31.94 -4.11 12.37
C VAL A 35 -32.62 -4.06 11.00
N GLY A 36 -33.93 -4.39 10.93
CA GLY A 36 -34.79 -4.17 9.78
C GLY A 36 -34.98 -5.37 8.84
N PHE A 37 -34.56 -6.57 9.21
CA PHE A 37 -34.85 -7.79 8.44
C PHE A 37 -36.37 -8.07 8.43
N LYS A 38 -36.85 -8.59 7.32
CA LYS A 38 -38.20 -9.15 7.17
C LYS A 38 -38.09 -10.68 7.04
N LYS A 39 -39.19 -11.38 7.24
CA LYS A 39 -39.25 -12.86 7.20
C LYS A 39 -38.60 -13.47 5.95
N GLY A 40 -38.77 -12.84 4.78
CA GLY A 40 -38.18 -13.30 3.52
C GLY A 40 -36.68 -13.06 3.41
N ASP A 41 -36.12 -12.15 4.21
CA ASP A 41 -34.68 -11.82 4.11
C ASP A 41 -33.78 -12.91 4.70
N PHE A 42 -34.33 -13.74 5.57
CA PHE A 42 -33.61 -14.91 6.12
C PHE A 42 -33.30 -15.98 5.07
N GLN A 43 -33.86 -15.89 3.88
CA GLN A 43 -33.58 -16.79 2.77
C GLN A 43 -32.54 -16.21 1.79
N LYS A 44 -32.07 -14.99 2.02
CA LYS A 44 -31.08 -14.31 1.19
C LYS A 44 -29.67 -14.52 1.73
N SER A 45 -28.66 -14.56 0.84
CA SER A 45 -27.25 -14.49 1.24
C SER A 45 -26.97 -13.16 1.93
N GLN A 46 -26.28 -13.21 3.06
CA GLN A 46 -25.90 -12.03 3.82
C GLN A 46 -24.49 -11.57 3.41
N VAL A 47 -24.39 -10.31 2.98
CA VAL A 47 -23.14 -9.71 2.53
C VAL A 47 -22.74 -8.62 3.51
N GLY A 48 -21.57 -8.79 4.16
CA GLY A 48 -20.95 -7.74 4.94
C GLY A 48 -20.36 -6.67 4.00
N ILE A 49 -20.54 -5.39 4.34
CA ILE A 49 -19.93 -4.27 3.65
C ILE A 49 -19.07 -3.54 4.67
N ALA A 50 -17.75 -3.75 4.60
CA ALA A 50 -16.79 -3.11 5.50
C ALA A 50 -16.46 -1.71 4.98
N SER A 51 -16.89 -0.69 5.72
CA SER A 51 -16.63 0.71 5.41
C SER A 51 -15.47 1.24 6.24
N THR A 52 -14.43 1.73 5.58
CA THR A 52 -13.33 2.46 6.23
C THR A 52 -13.64 3.95 6.38
N TRP A 53 -14.91 4.30 6.47
CA TRP A 53 -15.36 5.68 6.59
C TRP A 53 -14.83 6.38 7.84
N GLY A 54 -14.51 7.66 7.69
CA GLY A 54 -14.16 8.54 8.79
C GLY A 54 -14.00 9.98 8.30
N THR A 55 -14.41 10.95 9.11
CA THR A 55 -14.21 12.38 8.83
C THR A 55 -12.80 12.87 9.18
N VAL A 56 -11.92 11.95 9.58
CA VAL A 56 -10.55 12.25 10.02
C VAL A 56 -9.58 12.46 8.85
N THR A 57 -9.99 12.16 7.62
CA THR A 57 -9.16 12.32 6.43
C THR A 57 -10.02 12.51 5.17
N PRO A 58 -9.60 13.36 4.22
CA PRO A 58 -10.25 13.49 2.92
C PRO A 58 -10.38 12.17 2.16
N CYS A 59 -9.40 11.27 2.33
CA CYS A 59 -9.39 9.96 1.67
C CYS A 59 -10.61 9.10 1.97
N ASN A 60 -11.25 9.30 3.13
CA ASN A 60 -12.29 8.40 3.64
C ASN A 60 -13.64 9.07 3.93
N MET A 61 -13.73 10.39 3.86
CA MET A 61 -14.93 11.11 4.28
C MET A 61 -16.18 10.78 3.44
N HIS A 62 -16.03 10.28 2.23
CA HIS A 62 -17.11 9.91 1.30
C HIS A 62 -17.43 8.40 1.29
N ILE A 63 -16.60 7.55 1.91
CA ILE A 63 -16.70 6.07 1.83
C ILE A 63 -18.06 5.55 2.30
N ASN A 64 -18.69 6.21 3.26
CA ASN A 64 -20.01 5.76 3.75
C ASN A 64 -21.11 5.89 2.68
N ALA A 65 -21.05 6.93 1.84
CA ALA A 65 -21.95 7.06 0.69
C ALA A 65 -21.69 5.95 -0.35
N LEU A 66 -20.42 5.59 -0.58
CA LEU A 66 -20.05 4.47 -1.45
C LEU A 66 -20.58 3.13 -0.91
N ALA A 67 -20.54 2.91 0.41
CA ALA A 67 -21.09 1.72 1.04
C ALA A 67 -22.60 1.56 0.80
N GLU A 68 -23.36 2.66 0.80
CA GLU A 68 -24.78 2.63 0.43
C GLU A 68 -25.01 2.27 -1.05
N HIS A 69 -24.12 2.69 -1.94
CA HIS A 69 -24.19 2.29 -3.35
C HIS A 69 -23.87 0.79 -3.53
N VAL A 70 -22.89 0.25 -2.81
CA VAL A 70 -22.63 -1.20 -2.77
C VAL A 70 -23.86 -1.94 -2.24
N ALA A 71 -24.48 -1.45 -1.15
CA ALA A 71 -25.69 -2.05 -0.57
C ALA A 71 -26.87 -2.05 -1.55
N ARG A 72 -26.99 -1.01 -2.39
CA ARG A 72 -27.96 -0.97 -3.48
C ARG A 72 -27.72 -2.09 -4.51
N GLY A 73 -26.47 -2.34 -4.89
CA GLY A 73 -26.08 -3.45 -5.79
C GLY A 73 -26.39 -4.81 -5.20
N VAL A 74 -26.05 -5.03 -3.92
CA VAL A 74 -26.39 -6.27 -3.19
C VAL A 74 -27.90 -6.51 -3.18
N ARG A 75 -28.72 -5.48 -2.90
CA ARG A 75 -30.19 -5.60 -2.91
C ARG A 75 -30.73 -5.88 -4.31
N LYS A 76 -30.17 -5.24 -5.36
CA LYS A 76 -30.53 -5.47 -6.77
C LYS A 76 -30.29 -6.91 -7.17
N ALA A 77 -29.20 -7.52 -6.72
CA ALA A 77 -28.87 -8.93 -6.89
C ALA A 77 -29.58 -9.86 -5.87
N LYS A 78 -30.58 -9.37 -5.15
CA LYS A 78 -31.42 -10.11 -4.18
C LYS A 78 -30.66 -10.63 -2.95
N GLY A 79 -29.49 -10.11 -2.62
CA GLY A 79 -28.78 -10.34 -1.37
C GLY A 79 -29.29 -9.44 -0.24
N MET A 80 -28.78 -9.66 0.97
CA MET A 80 -29.04 -8.84 2.14
C MET A 80 -27.75 -8.13 2.59
N PRO A 81 -27.60 -6.82 2.38
CA PRO A 81 -26.41 -6.07 2.77
C PRO A 81 -26.45 -5.70 4.25
N LEU A 82 -25.28 -5.76 4.89
CA LEU A 82 -25.06 -5.32 6.26
C LEU A 82 -23.79 -4.49 6.31
N ILE A 83 -23.95 -3.16 6.43
CA ILE A 83 -22.83 -2.21 6.50
C ILE A 83 -22.29 -2.19 7.93
N PHE A 84 -20.96 -2.26 8.07
CA PHE A 84 -20.27 -2.09 9.34
C PHE A 84 -18.99 -1.27 9.15
N GLY A 85 -18.55 -0.60 10.21
CA GLY A 85 -17.34 0.23 10.19
C GLY A 85 -16.11 -0.53 10.59
N THR A 86 -14.98 -0.17 9.98
CA THR A 86 -13.63 -0.43 10.48
C THR A 86 -12.87 0.90 10.55
N ILE A 87 -11.70 0.91 11.17
CA ILE A 87 -10.94 2.14 11.38
C ILE A 87 -10.29 2.67 10.10
N THR A 88 -9.99 3.96 10.11
CA THR A 88 -9.03 4.61 9.21
C THR A 88 -8.16 5.59 9.99
N VAL A 89 -6.95 5.84 9.49
CA VAL A 89 -6.06 6.92 9.93
C VAL A 89 -5.57 7.69 8.71
N SER A 90 -5.04 8.89 8.91
CA SER A 90 -4.49 9.70 7.83
C SER A 90 -2.98 9.77 7.92
N ASP A 91 -2.29 9.19 6.95
CA ASP A 91 -0.85 9.29 6.85
C ASP A 91 -0.42 10.75 6.61
N GLY A 92 -1.13 11.49 5.76
CA GLY A 92 -0.83 12.90 5.48
C GLY A 92 -0.93 13.82 6.70
N ILE A 93 -1.86 13.53 7.64
CA ILE A 93 -2.00 14.32 8.88
C ILE A 93 -0.93 13.94 9.92
N SER A 94 -0.56 12.67 10.00
CA SER A 94 0.39 12.17 11.00
C SER A 94 1.85 12.23 10.56
N MET A 95 2.13 12.53 9.28
CA MET A 95 3.48 12.60 8.72
C MET A 95 4.39 13.53 9.54
N GLY A 96 5.61 13.07 9.83
CA GLY A 96 6.58 13.83 10.63
C GLY A 96 6.26 13.90 12.13
N THR A 97 5.32 13.11 12.64
CA THR A 97 4.95 13.05 14.06
C THR A 97 5.03 11.63 14.63
N GLU A 98 5.04 11.51 15.96
CA GLU A 98 4.89 10.21 16.65
C GLU A 98 3.61 9.45 16.24
N GLY A 99 2.57 10.17 15.81
CA GLY A 99 1.33 9.59 15.31
C GLY A 99 1.53 8.69 14.09
N MET A 100 2.58 8.92 13.30
CA MET A 100 2.87 8.13 12.09
C MET A 100 3.19 6.65 12.41
N LYS A 101 3.64 6.33 13.60
CA LYS A 101 3.86 4.94 14.07
C LYS A 101 2.56 4.12 14.08
N TYR A 102 1.40 4.75 14.24
CA TYR A 102 0.11 4.07 14.20
C TYR A 102 -0.36 3.73 12.78
N SER A 103 0.23 4.33 11.75
CA SER A 103 -0.18 4.14 10.36
C SER A 103 -0.09 2.66 9.94
N LEU A 104 1.10 2.03 9.97
CA LEU A 104 1.22 0.63 9.56
C LEU A 104 0.47 -0.33 10.51
N VAL A 105 0.44 -0.01 11.80
CA VAL A 105 -0.32 -0.78 12.79
C VAL A 105 -1.81 -0.82 12.45
N SER A 106 -2.36 0.26 11.88
CA SER A 106 -3.76 0.30 11.45
C SER A 106 -4.09 -0.75 10.38
N ARG A 107 -3.12 -1.19 9.55
CA ARG A 107 -3.29 -2.27 8.58
C ARG A 107 -3.75 -3.56 9.25
N GLU A 108 -3.08 -3.95 10.33
CA GLU A 108 -3.42 -5.16 11.09
C GLU A 108 -4.77 -4.99 11.82
N VAL A 109 -4.99 -3.84 12.46
CA VAL A 109 -6.27 -3.57 13.17
C VAL A 109 -7.46 -3.58 12.21
N ILE A 110 -7.30 -3.05 10.99
CA ILE A 110 -8.33 -3.10 9.95
C ILE A 110 -8.62 -4.56 9.58
N ALA A 111 -7.57 -5.35 9.30
CA ALA A 111 -7.71 -6.76 8.96
C ALA A 111 -8.42 -7.53 10.07
N ASP A 112 -7.95 -7.41 11.31
CA ASP A 112 -8.49 -8.11 12.48
C ASP A 112 -9.94 -7.70 12.76
N SER A 113 -10.29 -6.42 12.62
CA SER A 113 -11.65 -5.95 12.87
C SER A 113 -12.65 -6.47 11.84
N ILE A 114 -12.28 -6.48 10.55
CA ILE A 114 -13.10 -7.03 9.47
C ILE A 114 -13.29 -8.54 9.67
N GLU A 115 -12.21 -9.28 9.91
CA GLU A 115 -12.23 -10.71 10.17
C GLU A 115 -13.12 -11.04 11.37
N THR A 116 -13.00 -10.28 12.47
CA THR A 116 -13.80 -10.44 13.69
C THR A 116 -15.30 -10.28 13.40
N VAL A 117 -15.70 -9.21 12.71
CA VAL A 117 -17.12 -8.97 12.41
C VAL A 117 -17.68 -10.03 11.46
N VAL A 118 -16.99 -10.31 10.35
CA VAL A 118 -17.44 -11.27 9.34
C VAL A 118 -17.50 -12.69 9.91
N GLY A 119 -16.53 -13.07 10.72
CA GLY A 119 -16.49 -14.36 11.41
C GLY A 119 -17.63 -14.50 12.42
N CYS A 120 -17.78 -13.53 13.32
CA CYS A 120 -18.80 -13.52 14.37
C CYS A 120 -20.24 -13.52 13.79
N GLN A 121 -20.49 -12.68 12.80
CA GLN A 121 -21.83 -12.51 12.20
C GLN A 121 -22.14 -13.55 11.11
N SER A 122 -21.18 -14.37 10.74
CA SER A 122 -21.33 -15.46 9.76
C SER A 122 -21.85 -14.97 8.39
N TYR A 123 -21.27 -13.90 7.83
CA TYR A 123 -21.65 -13.42 6.50
C TYR A 123 -21.19 -14.37 5.40
N ASP A 124 -22.00 -14.51 4.34
CA ASP A 124 -21.74 -15.40 3.20
C ASP A 124 -20.73 -14.82 2.22
N GLY A 125 -20.65 -13.48 2.14
CA GLY A 125 -19.71 -12.76 1.30
C GLY A 125 -19.37 -11.40 1.91
N LEU A 126 -18.40 -10.73 1.30
CA LEU A 126 -17.82 -9.48 1.80
C LEU A 126 -17.54 -8.51 0.65
N VAL A 127 -17.90 -7.24 0.84
CA VAL A 127 -17.34 -6.13 0.06
C VAL A 127 -16.60 -5.21 1.01
N THR A 128 -15.36 -4.88 0.71
CA THR A 128 -14.58 -3.92 1.50
C THR A 128 -14.33 -2.67 0.68
N ILE A 129 -14.38 -1.50 1.31
CA ILE A 129 -14.16 -0.22 0.66
C ILE A 129 -13.04 0.50 1.38
N GLY A 130 -11.94 0.78 0.66
CA GLY A 130 -10.75 1.41 1.22
C GLY A 130 -10.38 2.71 0.51
N GLY A 131 -9.94 3.71 1.27
CA GLY A 131 -9.51 5.02 0.76
C GLY A 131 -8.03 5.30 1.02
N CYS A 132 -7.61 5.39 2.28
CA CYS A 132 -6.24 5.73 2.66
C CYS A 132 -5.28 4.54 2.56
N ASP A 133 -3.98 4.81 2.59
CA ASP A 133 -2.86 3.90 2.28
C ASP A 133 -2.95 2.51 2.91
N LYS A 134 -3.29 2.43 4.20
CA LYS A 134 -3.29 1.16 4.93
C LYS A 134 -4.64 0.43 4.88
N ASN A 135 -5.69 1.12 4.37
CA ASN A 135 -7.00 0.50 4.18
C ASN A 135 -6.94 -0.63 3.15
N MET A 136 -6.28 -0.37 1.98
CA MET A 136 -6.21 -1.36 0.91
C MET A 136 -5.57 -2.67 1.36
N PRO A 137 -4.31 -2.69 1.86
CA PRO A 137 -3.71 -3.93 2.29
C PRO A 137 -4.42 -4.55 3.49
N GLY A 138 -4.93 -3.75 4.45
CA GLY A 138 -5.70 -4.27 5.59
C GLY A 138 -6.98 -5.00 5.16
N CYS A 139 -7.72 -4.42 4.21
CA CYS A 139 -8.90 -5.05 3.62
C CYS A 139 -8.56 -6.38 2.91
N LEU A 140 -7.47 -6.40 2.13
CA LEU A 140 -7.07 -7.59 1.39
C LEU A 140 -6.56 -8.70 2.30
N ILE A 141 -5.84 -8.38 3.37
CA ILE A 141 -5.41 -9.35 4.38
C ILE A 141 -6.64 -10.02 5.00
N ALA A 142 -7.67 -9.24 5.41
CA ALA A 142 -8.92 -9.80 5.92
C ALA A 142 -9.63 -10.70 4.91
N ILE A 143 -9.75 -10.25 3.65
CA ILE A 143 -10.34 -11.03 2.55
C ILE A 143 -9.61 -12.36 2.35
N ALA A 144 -8.27 -12.35 2.33
CA ALA A 144 -7.45 -13.54 2.13
C ALA A 144 -7.57 -14.53 3.30
N ARG A 145 -7.54 -14.03 4.56
CA ARG A 145 -7.69 -14.85 5.77
C ARG A 145 -9.06 -15.51 5.84
N LEU A 146 -10.13 -14.75 5.63
CA LEU A 146 -11.51 -15.22 5.66
C LEU A 146 -11.83 -16.23 4.56
N ASN A 147 -11.24 -16.06 3.38
CA ASN A 147 -11.47 -16.88 2.19
C ASN A 147 -12.94 -17.10 1.89
N ARG A 148 -13.76 -16.06 2.00
CA ARG A 148 -15.18 -16.02 1.61
C ARG A 148 -15.33 -15.17 0.36
N PRO A 149 -16.28 -15.46 -0.54
CA PRO A 149 -16.50 -14.64 -1.73
C PRO A 149 -16.46 -13.15 -1.42
N ALA A 150 -15.57 -12.41 -2.09
CA ALA A 150 -15.34 -11.02 -1.73
C ALA A 150 -14.94 -10.17 -2.93
N VAL A 151 -15.25 -8.87 -2.86
CA VAL A 151 -14.82 -7.83 -3.81
C VAL A 151 -14.24 -6.66 -3.02
N PHE A 152 -13.11 -6.14 -3.49
CA PHE A 152 -12.56 -4.89 -3.00
C PHE A 152 -13.00 -3.72 -3.88
N VAL A 153 -13.34 -2.59 -3.28
CA VAL A 153 -13.66 -1.32 -3.95
C VAL A 153 -12.70 -0.24 -3.48
N TYR A 154 -12.04 0.43 -4.40
CA TYR A 154 -11.25 1.60 -4.10
C TYR A 154 -12.13 2.84 -3.96
N GLY A 155 -11.88 3.68 -2.96
CA GLY A 155 -12.61 4.92 -2.74
C GLY A 155 -12.41 5.99 -3.82
N GLY A 156 -11.38 5.84 -4.65
CA GLY A 156 -11.07 6.75 -5.75
C GLY A 156 -10.02 7.80 -5.41
N THR A 157 -9.39 8.33 -6.47
CA THR A 157 -8.37 9.39 -6.35
C THR A 157 -9.00 10.77 -6.21
N ILE A 158 -8.30 11.68 -5.51
CA ILE A 158 -8.70 13.10 -5.44
C ILE A 158 -8.44 13.79 -6.77
N ILE A 159 -9.26 14.77 -7.10
CA ILE A 159 -8.94 15.76 -8.13
C ILE A 159 -7.88 16.71 -7.53
N PRO A 160 -6.77 17.02 -8.23
CA PRO A 160 -5.77 17.92 -7.71
C PRO A 160 -6.35 19.33 -7.49
N GLY A 161 -5.79 20.03 -6.51
CA GLY A 161 -6.04 21.47 -6.34
C GLY A 161 -5.35 22.29 -7.41
N THR A 162 -5.61 23.59 -7.46
CA THR A 162 -4.98 24.49 -8.43
C THR A 162 -4.43 25.72 -7.71
N HIS A 163 -3.13 26.01 -7.90
CA HIS A 163 -2.46 27.21 -7.43
C HIS A 163 -1.76 27.92 -8.59
N LYS A 164 -2.08 29.19 -8.82
CA LYS A 164 -1.52 30.02 -9.93
C LYS A 164 -1.59 29.32 -11.31
N GLY A 165 -2.68 28.55 -11.56
CA GLY A 165 -2.89 27.83 -12.83
C GLY A 165 -2.12 26.51 -12.95
N GLN A 166 -1.49 26.03 -11.90
CA GLN A 166 -0.81 24.74 -11.84
C GLN A 166 -1.52 23.79 -10.89
N ASP A 167 -1.58 22.51 -11.25
CA ASP A 167 -2.13 21.48 -10.39
C ASP A 167 -1.19 21.22 -9.19
N VAL A 168 -1.77 21.17 -7.99
CA VAL A 168 -1.09 20.94 -6.71
C VAL A 168 -1.77 19.85 -5.89
N ASP A 169 -1.00 19.20 -5.01
CA ASP A 169 -1.47 18.15 -4.12
C ASP A 169 -0.72 18.17 -2.77
N ILE A 170 -0.90 17.14 -1.96
CA ILE A 170 -0.24 17.02 -0.65
C ILE A 170 1.30 17.09 -0.75
N VAL A 171 1.92 16.51 -1.78
CA VAL A 171 3.38 16.56 -1.96
C VAL A 171 3.83 17.99 -2.27
N SER A 172 3.04 18.74 -3.03
CA SER A 172 3.28 20.14 -3.32
C SER A 172 3.35 21.00 -2.05
N ILE A 173 2.54 20.66 -1.01
CA ILE A 173 2.60 21.35 0.30
C ILE A 173 3.94 21.03 1.00
N PHE A 174 4.35 19.76 1.06
CA PHE A 174 5.64 19.38 1.67
C PHE A 174 6.84 20.03 0.96
N GLU A 175 6.80 20.13 -0.37
CA GLU A 175 7.81 20.84 -1.15
C GLU A 175 7.79 22.35 -0.86
N ALA A 176 6.60 22.95 -0.70
CA ALA A 176 6.44 24.37 -0.36
C ALA A 176 7.02 24.67 1.04
N VAL A 177 6.84 23.79 2.02
CA VAL A 177 7.47 23.91 3.36
C VAL A 177 9.00 23.96 3.22
N GLY A 178 9.60 23.07 2.42
CA GLY A 178 11.04 23.09 2.16
C GLY A 178 11.51 24.38 1.47
N LYS A 179 10.74 24.91 0.52
CA LYS A 179 11.04 26.16 -0.18
C LYS A 179 10.92 27.39 0.73
N GLU A 180 9.94 27.41 1.62
CA GLU A 180 9.76 28.48 2.60
C GLU A 180 10.94 28.49 3.58
N ALA A 181 11.31 27.33 4.15
CA ALA A 181 12.47 27.21 5.03
C ALA A 181 13.79 27.61 4.37
N ALA A 182 13.92 27.46 3.05
CA ALA A 182 15.05 27.92 2.25
C ALA A 182 14.94 29.41 1.82
N GLY A 183 13.85 30.10 2.20
CA GLY A 183 13.61 31.50 1.82
C GLY A 183 13.29 31.71 0.33
N SER A 184 12.91 30.66 -0.39
CA SER A 184 12.60 30.71 -1.83
C SER A 184 11.15 31.13 -2.12
N ILE A 185 10.26 30.97 -1.15
CA ILE A 185 8.88 31.48 -1.16
C ILE A 185 8.57 32.13 0.18
N THR A 186 7.51 32.93 0.21
CA THR A 186 7.02 33.58 1.42
C THR A 186 6.06 32.70 2.20
N GLN A 187 5.85 33.00 3.49
CA GLN A 187 4.82 32.37 4.32
C GLN A 187 3.41 32.47 3.68
N ASN A 188 3.07 33.62 3.09
CA ASN A 188 1.77 33.79 2.40
C ASN A 188 1.62 32.84 1.19
N GLU A 189 2.69 32.62 0.42
CA GLU A 189 2.64 31.67 -0.70
C GLU A 189 2.52 30.23 -0.23
N LEU A 190 3.11 29.86 0.90
CA LEU A 190 2.89 28.56 1.53
C LEU A 190 1.42 28.40 1.92
N GLU A 191 0.82 29.39 2.60
CA GLU A 191 -0.59 29.37 3.01
C GLU A 191 -1.56 29.31 1.80
N GLU A 192 -1.22 29.96 0.68
CA GLU A 192 -1.97 29.84 -0.57
C GLU A 192 -2.00 28.39 -1.10
N VAL A 193 -0.83 27.72 -1.13
CA VAL A 193 -0.75 26.31 -1.57
C VAL A 193 -1.49 25.39 -0.60
N GLU A 194 -1.29 25.58 0.71
CA GLU A 194 -1.94 24.79 1.77
C GLU A 194 -3.47 24.81 1.63
N SER A 195 -4.04 25.99 1.39
CA SER A 195 -5.50 26.17 1.35
C SER A 195 -6.18 25.58 0.11
N CYS A 196 -5.44 25.32 -0.97
CA CYS A 196 -6.02 24.88 -2.24
C CYS A 196 -5.60 23.46 -2.68
N ALA A 197 -4.55 22.87 -2.09
CA ALA A 197 -3.97 21.63 -2.59
C ALA A 197 -4.87 20.39 -2.37
N ILE A 198 -5.77 20.42 -1.39
CA ILE A 198 -6.68 19.31 -1.04
C ILE A 198 -8.12 19.80 -1.15
N PRO A 199 -8.71 19.83 -2.37
CA PRO A 199 -9.98 20.52 -2.60
C PRO A 199 -11.22 19.70 -2.17
N GLY A 200 -11.09 18.44 -1.77
CA GLY A 200 -12.24 17.61 -1.40
C GLY A 200 -11.93 16.16 -1.12
N PRO A 201 -12.94 15.27 -1.29
CA PRO A 201 -12.79 13.84 -1.04
C PRO A 201 -11.90 13.13 -2.04
N GLY A 202 -11.22 12.10 -1.58
CA GLY A 202 -10.43 11.20 -2.40
C GLY A 202 -9.04 10.93 -1.82
N SER A 203 -8.43 9.86 -2.29
CA SER A 203 -7.06 9.50 -1.94
C SER A 203 -6.07 10.35 -2.74
N CYS A 204 -4.80 10.39 -2.32
CA CYS A 204 -3.75 11.23 -2.91
C CYS A 204 -3.75 11.24 -4.44
N GLY A 205 -3.43 12.41 -5.03
CA GLY A 205 -3.52 12.64 -6.48
C GLY A 205 -2.41 12.03 -7.34
N GLY A 206 -1.31 11.56 -6.76
CA GLY A 206 -0.21 10.91 -7.49
C GLY A 206 -0.22 9.37 -7.36
N MET A 207 0.72 8.70 -8.05
CA MET A 207 0.97 7.25 -7.90
C MET A 207 1.75 6.97 -6.61
N TYR A 208 1.21 7.49 -5.51
CA TYR A 208 1.67 7.24 -4.15
C TYR A 208 1.09 5.90 -3.64
N THR A 209 1.21 5.61 -2.36
CA THR A 209 0.88 4.28 -1.83
C THR A 209 -0.59 3.89 -2.06
N ALA A 210 -1.55 4.82 -1.89
CA ALA A 210 -2.97 4.52 -2.08
C ALA A 210 -3.30 4.07 -3.52
N ASN A 211 -2.93 4.87 -4.53
CA ASN A 211 -3.16 4.54 -5.93
C ASN A 211 -2.34 3.31 -6.38
N THR A 212 -1.12 3.16 -5.87
CA THR A 212 -0.28 1.96 -6.12
C THR A 212 -0.98 0.69 -5.64
N MET A 213 -1.48 0.68 -4.40
CA MET A 213 -2.13 -0.51 -3.86
C MET A 213 -3.48 -0.79 -4.49
N ALA A 214 -4.26 0.25 -4.82
CA ALA A 214 -5.50 0.09 -5.58
C ALA A 214 -5.26 -0.57 -6.95
N SER A 215 -4.25 -0.11 -7.70
CA SER A 215 -3.87 -0.69 -8.99
C SER A 215 -3.32 -2.12 -8.85
N ALA A 216 -2.54 -2.39 -7.81
CA ALA A 216 -2.07 -3.74 -7.50
C ALA A 216 -3.23 -4.70 -7.21
N ILE A 217 -4.24 -4.26 -6.45
CA ILE A 217 -5.42 -5.07 -6.11
C ILE A 217 -6.28 -5.36 -7.34
N GLU A 218 -6.41 -4.40 -8.26
CA GLU A 218 -7.08 -4.64 -9.54
C GLU A 218 -6.30 -5.66 -10.38
N ALA A 219 -4.98 -5.54 -10.45
CA ALA A 219 -4.12 -6.49 -11.15
C ALA A 219 -4.12 -7.89 -10.52
N LEU A 220 -4.30 -8.00 -9.20
CA LEU A 220 -4.57 -9.26 -8.48
C LEU A 220 -5.92 -9.89 -8.87
N GLY A 221 -6.83 -9.14 -9.51
CA GLY A 221 -8.16 -9.60 -9.85
C GLY A 221 -9.20 -9.43 -8.73
N MET A 222 -8.91 -8.73 -7.63
CA MET A 222 -9.80 -8.57 -6.48
C MET A 222 -10.71 -7.34 -6.54
N SER A 223 -10.54 -6.48 -7.55
CA SER A 223 -11.43 -5.37 -7.90
C SER A 223 -12.02 -5.56 -9.29
N LEU A 224 -13.12 -4.88 -9.57
CA LEU A 224 -13.67 -4.80 -10.91
C LEU A 224 -12.70 -4.04 -11.84
N PRO A 225 -12.70 -4.32 -13.15
CA PRO A 225 -11.86 -3.61 -14.11
C PRO A 225 -12.07 -2.09 -14.05
N ASN A 226 -10.96 -1.35 -13.99
CA ASN A 226 -10.89 0.10 -13.83
C ASN A 226 -11.37 0.67 -12.49
N SER A 227 -11.63 -0.15 -11.49
CA SER A 227 -12.01 0.31 -10.14
C SER A 227 -10.91 1.15 -9.49
N SER A 228 -9.63 0.87 -9.78
CA SER A 228 -8.48 1.59 -9.24
C SER A 228 -8.24 2.97 -9.86
N ALA A 229 -8.79 3.22 -11.06
CA ALA A 229 -8.54 4.43 -11.83
C ALA A 229 -9.84 5.22 -12.06
N GLN A 230 -10.42 5.70 -10.96
CA GLN A 230 -11.63 6.54 -10.97
C GLN A 230 -11.49 7.66 -9.95
N GLU A 231 -12.07 8.81 -10.25
CA GLU A 231 -12.17 9.93 -9.31
C GLU A 231 -13.20 9.60 -8.21
N ALA A 232 -12.91 10.00 -6.98
CA ALA A 232 -13.65 9.61 -5.77
C ALA A 232 -15.14 9.97 -5.79
N VAL A 233 -15.50 11.08 -6.44
CA VAL A 233 -16.89 11.59 -6.51
C VAL A 233 -17.48 11.52 -7.91
N SER A 234 -16.99 10.61 -8.75
CA SER A 234 -17.49 10.43 -10.11
C SER A 234 -18.71 9.51 -10.17
N GLU A 235 -19.51 9.65 -11.24
CA GLU A 235 -20.60 8.71 -11.53
C GLU A 235 -20.08 7.30 -11.84
N ASP A 236 -18.88 7.20 -12.40
CA ASP A 236 -18.21 5.92 -12.65
C ASP A 236 -17.94 5.19 -11.35
N LYS A 237 -17.49 5.87 -10.31
CA LYS A 237 -17.30 5.31 -8.98
C LYS A 237 -18.61 4.83 -8.36
N VAL A 238 -19.68 5.56 -8.57
CA VAL A 238 -21.03 5.13 -8.12
C VAL A 238 -21.46 3.85 -8.84
N ARG A 239 -21.21 3.74 -10.16
CA ARG A 239 -21.52 2.51 -10.92
C ARG A 239 -20.68 1.34 -10.44
N ASP A 240 -19.37 1.53 -10.30
CA ASP A 240 -18.43 0.55 -9.77
C ASP A 240 -18.91 -0.06 -8.44
N CYS A 241 -19.34 0.79 -7.50
CA CYS A 241 -19.88 0.34 -6.22
C CYS A 241 -21.13 -0.54 -6.37
N VAL A 242 -22.06 -0.16 -7.24
CA VAL A 242 -23.27 -0.96 -7.49
C VAL A 242 -22.91 -2.30 -8.12
N GLU A 243 -22.03 -2.29 -9.12
CA GLU A 243 -21.57 -3.50 -9.81
C GLU A 243 -20.78 -4.43 -8.90
N ALA A 244 -19.98 -3.90 -7.96
CA ALA A 244 -19.28 -4.67 -6.95
C ALA A 244 -20.26 -5.40 -6.01
N GLY A 245 -21.35 -4.72 -5.62
CA GLY A 245 -22.43 -5.34 -4.84
C GLY A 245 -23.17 -6.46 -5.59
N GLU A 246 -23.29 -6.36 -6.93
CA GLU A 246 -23.83 -7.43 -7.75
C GLU A 246 -22.81 -8.57 -7.96
N ALA A 247 -21.53 -8.22 -8.12
CA ALA A 247 -20.46 -9.18 -8.36
C ALA A 247 -20.27 -10.14 -7.19
N VAL A 248 -20.31 -9.65 -5.95
CA VAL A 248 -20.13 -10.52 -4.78
C VAL A 248 -21.22 -11.59 -4.69
N LEU A 249 -22.45 -11.31 -5.13
CA LEU A 249 -23.52 -12.31 -5.17
C LEU A 249 -23.24 -13.38 -6.24
N ARG A 250 -22.73 -13.01 -7.44
CA ARG A 250 -22.28 -13.98 -8.44
C ARG A 250 -21.16 -14.88 -7.90
N LEU A 251 -20.16 -14.27 -7.21
CA LEU A 251 -19.08 -15.05 -6.60
C LEU A 251 -19.60 -16.05 -5.55
N ILE A 252 -20.63 -15.67 -4.75
CA ILE A 252 -21.29 -16.58 -3.82
C ILE A 252 -21.97 -17.73 -4.56
N GLU A 253 -22.68 -17.43 -5.65
CA GLU A 253 -23.37 -18.42 -6.50
C GLU A 253 -22.38 -19.39 -7.14
N ASP A 254 -21.31 -18.88 -7.73
CA ASP A 254 -20.28 -19.66 -8.42
C ASP A 254 -19.27 -20.30 -7.44
N ASN A 255 -19.36 -19.98 -6.14
CA ASN A 255 -18.43 -20.41 -5.09
C ASN A 255 -16.97 -20.06 -5.40
N ILE A 256 -16.72 -18.87 -5.98
CA ILE A 256 -15.38 -18.34 -6.23
C ILE A 256 -14.92 -17.60 -4.98
N CYS A 257 -13.85 -18.09 -4.39
CA CYS A 257 -13.27 -17.55 -3.15
C CYS A 257 -11.97 -16.79 -3.44
N PRO A 258 -11.51 -15.92 -2.52
CA PRO A 258 -10.28 -15.15 -2.71
C PRO A 258 -9.04 -15.98 -3.06
N ARG A 259 -8.88 -17.17 -2.48
CA ARG A 259 -7.71 -18.04 -2.77
C ARG A 259 -7.79 -18.72 -4.15
N ASP A 260 -8.94 -18.69 -4.83
CA ASP A 260 -9.06 -19.10 -6.24
C ASP A 260 -8.54 -17.99 -7.17
N ILE A 261 -8.49 -16.74 -6.70
CA ILE A 261 -8.06 -15.54 -7.42
C ILE A 261 -6.62 -15.16 -7.04
N LEU A 262 -6.30 -15.15 -5.75
CA LEU A 262 -5.00 -14.77 -5.20
C LEU A 262 -3.98 -15.89 -5.39
N THR A 263 -3.60 -16.15 -6.63
CA THR A 263 -2.57 -17.14 -7.00
C THR A 263 -1.19 -16.51 -7.08
N ARG A 264 -0.15 -17.32 -7.22
CA ARG A 264 1.22 -16.84 -7.44
C ARG A 264 1.30 -15.92 -8.66
N GLU A 265 0.69 -16.32 -9.76
CA GLU A 265 0.67 -15.57 -11.02
C GLU A 265 -0.08 -14.24 -10.88
N ALA A 266 -1.13 -14.19 -10.07
CA ALA A 266 -1.85 -12.96 -9.77
C ALA A 266 -0.96 -11.97 -9.00
N PHE A 267 -0.14 -12.43 -8.04
CA PHE A 267 0.85 -11.58 -7.37
C PHE A 267 1.94 -11.10 -8.32
N GLU A 268 2.38 -11.92 -9.27
CA GLU A 268 3.33 -11.51 -10.33
C GLU A 268 2.72 -10.43 -11.22
N ASN A 269 1.44 -10.53 -11.57
CA ASN A 269 0.70 -9.48 -12.27
C ASN A 269 0.67 -8.17 -11.48
N ALA A 270 0.39 -8.24 -10.18
CA ALA A 270 0.36 -7.07 -9.31
C ALA A 270 1.72 -6.36 -9.26
N ILE A 271 2.81 -7.11 -9.07
CA ILE A 271 4.18 -6.58 -9.07
C ILE A 271 4.50 -5.93 -10.42
N THR A 272 4.15 -6.60 -11.53
CA THR A 272 4.37 -6.09 -12.89
C THR A 272 3.65 -4.74 -13.10
N VAL A 273 2.40 -4.63 -12.68
CA VAL A 273 1.62 -3.38 -12.79
C VAL A 273 2.21 -2.28 -11.91
N VAL A 274 2.62 -2.60 -10.67
CA VAL A 274 3.31 -1.64 -9.79
C VAL A 274 4.59 -1.12 -10.44
N MET A 275 5.38 -1.99 -11.07
CA MET A 275 6.58 -1.60 -11.81
C MET A 275 6.25 -0.68 -12.99
N ALA A 276 5.26 -1.05 -13.80
CA ALA A 276 4.86 -0.29 -14.98
C ALA A 276 4.33 1.11 -14.66
N LEU A 277 3.67 1.27 -13.51
CA LEU A 277 3.13 2.53 -13.02
C LEU A 277 4.15 3.42 -12.29
N GLY A 278 5.34 2.93 -11.96
CA GLY A 278 6.30 3.65 -11.12
C GLY A 278 5.83 3.81 -9.66
N GLY A 279 5.18 2.77 -9.12
CA GLY A 279 4.50 2.81 -7.83
C GLY A 279 5.41 2.99 -6.61
N SER A 280 4.79 2.99 -5.43
CA SER A 280 5.44 3.19 -4.13
C SER A 280 6.25 1.95 -3.67
N THR A 281 7.38 2.17 -2.99
CA THR A 281 8.16 1.14 -2.29
C THR A 281 7.34 0.38 -1.25
N ASN A 282 6.33 1.01 -0.67
CA ASN A 282 5.42 0.38 0.28
C ASN A 282 4.69 -0.85 -0.30
N ALA A 283 4.54 -0.92 -1.63
CA ALA A 283 3.94 -2.08 -2.29
C ALA A 283 4.73 -3.37 -2.01
N VAL A 284 6.05 -3.31 -1.86
CA VAL A 284 6.86 -4.49 -1.50
C VAL A 284 6.39 -5.06 -0.17
N LEU A 285 6.34 -4.23 0.87
CA LEU A 285 5.90 -4.63 2.21
C LEU A 285 4.46 -5.16 2.21
N HIS A 286 3.57 -4.48 1.50
CA HIS A 286 2.14 -4.82 1.51
C HIS A 286 1.83 -6.07 0.69
N LEU A 287 2.46 -6.27 -0.46
CA LEU A 287 2.28 -7.48 -1.27
C LEU A 287 2.81 -8.72 -0.56
N LEU A 288 3.96 -8.61 0.15
CA LEU A 288 4.45 -9.69 1.01
C LEU A 288 3.44 -10.07 2.09
N ALA A 289 2.87 -9.07 2.79
CA ALA A 289 1.86 -9.30 3.83
C ALA A 289 0.56 -9.92 3.28
N MET A 290 0.10 -9.45 2.12
CA MET A 290 -1.10 -9.98 1.45
C MET A 290 -0.88 -11.41 0.95
N ALA A 291 0.31 -11.70 0.39
CA ALA A 291 0.69 -13.04 -0.03
C ALA A 291 0.76 -14.02 1.15
N HIS A 292 1.34 -13.58 2.29
CA HIS A 292 1.31 -14.35 3.54
C HIS A 292 -0.12 -14.69 3.96
N ALA A 293 -1.02 -13.71 4.00
CA ALA A 293 -2.43 -13.93 4.35
C ALA A 293 -3.17 -14.87 3.37
N ALA A 294 -2.75 -14.92 2.11
CA ALA A 294 -3.27 -15.82 1.09
C ALA A 294 -2.62 -17.21 1.08
N ASN A 295 -1.62 -17.46 1.92
CA ASN A 295 -0.76 -18.65 1.92
C ASN A 295 0.05 -18.82 0.60
N ILE A 296 0.44 -17.73 0.00
CA ILE A 296 1.28 -17.69 -1.21
C ILE A 296 2.72 -17.35 -0.80
N LYS A 297 3.67 -18.17 -1.23
CA LYS A 297 5.08 -17.88 -1.06
C LYS A 297 5.50 -16.73 -2.00
N LEU A 298 5.86 -15.59 -1.43
CA LEU A 298 6.39 -14.42 -2.13
C LEU A 298 7.62 -13.93 -1.35
N GLU A 299 8.71 -13.64 -2.07
CA GLU A 299 9.99 -13.24 -1.50
C GLU A 299 10.49 -11.94 -2.16
N LEU A 300 11.41 -11.23 -1.50
CA LEU A 300 12.00 -10.00 -2.04
C LEU A 300 12.63 -10.20 -3.42
N ASP A 301 13.27 -11.36 -3.64
CA ASP A 301 13.92 -11.67 -4.91
C ASP A 301 12.93 -11.81 -6.09
N ASP A 302 11.65 -12.03 -5.81
CA ASP A 302 10.63 -12.07 -6.86
C ASP A 302 10.40 -10.70 -7.48
N PHE A 303 10.49 -9.64 -6.67
CA PHE A 303 10.41 -8.26 -7.17
C PHE A 303 11.56 -7.94 -8.12
N LEU A 304 12.76 -8.48 -7.87
CA LEU A 304 13.90 -8.32 -8.80
C LEU A 304 13.64 -9.04 -10.12
N LYS A 305 13.29 -10.34 -10.05
CA LYS A 305 13.06 -11.17 -11.25
C LYS A 305 11.98 -10.61 -12.15
N ILE A 306 10.89 -10.12 -11.56
CA ILE A 306 9.78 -9.50 -12.30
C ILE A 306 10.21 -8.13 -12.81
N GLY A 307 10.89 -7.32 -11.99
CA GLY A 307 11.38 -6.00 -12.36
C GLY A 307 12.40 -6.02 -13.52
N GLU A 308 13.15 -7.10 -13.73
CA GLU A 308 14.02 -7.26 -14.91
C GLU A 308 13.24 -7.26 -16.23
N LYS A 309 11.97 -7.65 -16.22
CA LYS A 309 11.11 -7.78 -17.40
C LYS A 309 10.03 -6.72 -17.50
N ALA A 310 9.65 -6.13 -16.37
CA ALA A 310 8.57 -5.17 -16.29
C ALA A 310 9.13 -3.73 -16.41
N PRO A 311 8.93 -3.03 -17.54
CA PRO A 311 9.39 -1.67 -17.73
C PRO A 311 8.57 -0.65 -16.94
N VAL A 312 9.12 0.54 -16.68
CA VAL A 312 8.35 1.72 -16.24
C VAL A 312 7.76 2.40 -17.47
N LEU A 313 6.43 2.52 -17.50
CA LEU A 313 5.70 3.05 -18.64
C LEU A 313 4.95 4.36 -18.33
N ALA A 314 4.47 4.56 -17.12
CA ALA A 314 3.63 5.69 -16.78
C ALA A 314 4.44 6.86 -16.19
N ASP A 315 4.29 8.06 -16.77
CA ASP A 315 4.94 9.31 -16.34
C ASP A 315 4.13 9.99 -15.23
N LEU A 316 3.83 9.24 -14.16
CA LEU A 316 3.01 9.68 -13.04
C LEU A 316 3.84 10.23 -11.89
N LYS A 317 3.32 11.25 -11.19
CA LYS A 317 3.92 11.73 -9.94
C LYS A 317 4.02 10.59 -8.92
N PRO A 318 5.07 10.56 -8.07
CA PRO A 318 6.05 11.64 -7.83
C PRO A 318 7.22 11.66 -8.84
N SER A 319 7.57 10.56 -9.50
CA SER A 319 8.74 10.51 -10.39
C SER A 319 8.51 11.17 -11.75
N GLY A 320 7.24 11.24 -12.17
CA GLY A 320 6.78 11.82 -13.43
C GLY A 320 6.04 13.16 -13.26
N LYS A 321 5.35 13.55 -14.33
CA LYS A 321 4.71 14.87 -14.47
C LYS A 321 3.22 14.86 -14.11
N TYR A 322 2.52 13.76 -14.41
CA TYR A 322 1.06 13.71 -14.44
C TYR A 322 0.47 13.21 -13.13
N PHE A 323 -0.74 13.69 -12.81
CA PHE A 323 -1.54 13.20 -11.69
C PHE A 323 -2.36 11.97 -12.08
N MET A 324 -2.86 11.27 -11.08
CA MET A 324 -3.74 10.12 -11.29
C MET A 324 -5.03 10.49 -12.04
N SER A 325 -5.57 11.70 -11.80
CA SER A 325 -6.73 12.23 -12.55
C SER A 325 -6.47 12.37 -14.06
N ASN A 326 -5.22 12.63 -14.48
CA ASN A 326 -4.85 12.63 -15.90
C ASN A 326 -4.85 11.21 -16.46
N PHE A 327 -4.35 10.24 -15.69
CA PHE A 327 -4.37 8.82 -16.06
C PHE A 327 -5.80 8.28 -16.20
N VAL A 328 -6.70 8.66 -15.30
CA VAL A 328 -8.14 8.36 -15.39
C VAL A 328 -8.72 8.82 -16.72
N LYS A 329 -8.42 10.06 -17.13
CA LYS A 329 -8.97 10.68 -18.36
C LYS A 329 -8.55 9.99 -19.66
N ILE A 330 -7.39 9.32 -19.68
CA ILE A 330 -6.93 8.59 -20.87
C ILE A 330 -7.41 7.13 -20.92
N GLY A 331 -8.16 6.65 -19.92
CA GLY A 331 -8.75 5.30 -19.89
C GLY A 331 -8.33 4.44 -18.69
N GLY A 332 -7.45 4.95 -17.83
CA GLY A 332 -7.07 4.28 -16.59
C GLY A 332 -6.23 3.01 -16.77
N LEU A 333 -6.41 2.04 -15.87
CA LEU A 333 -5.56 0.86 -15.77
C LEU A 333 -5.78 -0.22 -16.87
N PRO A 334 -7.01 -0.51 -17.34
CA PRO A 334 -7.24 -1.61 -18.26
C PRO A 334 -6.44 -1.54 -19.58
N PRO A 335 -6.27 -0.38 -20.25
CA PRO A 335 -5.43 -0.30 -21.46
C PRO A 335 -3.96 -0.60 -21.17
N LEU A 336 -3.42 -0.21 -20.00
CA LEU A 336 -2.06 -0.56 -19.58
C LEU A 336 -1.93 -2.08 -19.40
N MET A 337 -2.85 -2.69 -18.67
CA MET A 337 -2.86 -4.15 -18.47
C MET A 337 -2.99 -4.90 -19.79
N LYS A 338 -3.81 -4.39 -20.73
CA LYS A 338 -3.90 -4.98 -22.08
C LYS A 338 -2.57 -4.89 -22.82
N MET A 339 -1.89 -3.75 -22.81
CA MET A 339 -0.57 -3.57 -23.41
C MET A 339 0.45 -4.56 -22.82
N LEU A 340 0.49 -4.72 -21.51
CA LEU A 340 1.39 -5.66 -20.82
C LEU A 340 1.03 -7.13 -21.15
N LEU A 341 -0.26 -7.46 -21.26
CA LEU A 341 -0.73 -8.80 -21.65
C LEU A 341 -0.35 -9.13 -23.08
N ASP A 342 -0.60 -8.21 -24.01
CA ASP A 342 -0.27 -8.37 -25.43
C ASP A 342 1.25 -8.48 -25.64
N GLY A 343 2.04 -7.82 -24.78
CA GLY A 343 3.50 -7.93 -24.72
C GLY A 343 4.02 -9.20 -24.03
N GLY A 344 3.13 -10.09 -23.55
CA GLY A 344 3.52 -11.34 -22.88
C GLY A 344 4.13 -11.16 -21.48
N ILE A 345 3.88 -10.02 -20.82
CA ILE A 345 4.45 -9.66 -19.50
C ILE A 345 3.44 -9.94 -18.38
N LEU A 346 2.14 -10.09 -18.69
CA LEU A 346 1.10 -10.46 -17.71
C LEU A 346 0.57 -11.88 -17.94
N HIS A 347 0.21 -12.54 -16.85
CA HIS A 347 -0.49 -13.82 -16.86
C HIS A 347 -1.99 -13.59 -17.14
N GLY A 348 -2.45 -13.96 -18.32
CA GLY A 348 -3.82 -13.70 -18.75
C GLY A 348 -4.88 -14.65 -18.18
N ASP A 349 -4.47 -15.81 -17.68
CA ASP A 349 -5.38 -16.88 -17.29
C ASP A 349 -5.78 -16.84 -15.80
N CYS A 350 -5.29 -15.82 -15.05
CA CYS A 350 -5.69 -15.57 -13.68
C CYS A 350 -7.18 -15.23 -13.59
N MET A 351 -7.90 -15.90 -12.66
CA MET A 351 -9.29 -15.61 -12.33
C MET A 351 -9.44 -14.25 -11.67
N THR A 352 -10.60 -13.61 -11.83
CA THR A 352 -10.92 -12.32 -11.19
C THR A 352 -12.31 -12.33 -10.56
N VAL A 353 -12.63 -11.28 -9.79
CA VAL A 353 -13.95 -11.09 -9.17
C VAL A 353 -15.10 -10.93 -10.18
N THR A 354 -14.83 -10.81 -11.48
CA THR A 354 -15.87 -10.83 -12.51
C THR A 354 -16.38 -12.23 -12.82
N GLY A 355 -15.71 -13.29 -12.30
CA GLY A 355 -15.92 -14.67 -12.71
C GLY A 355 -15.29 -15.02 -14.07
N LYS A 356 -14.44 -14.13 -14.59
CA LYS A 356 -13.70 -14.28 -15.85
C LYS A 356 -12.21 -14.10 -15.60
N THR A 357 -11.41 -14.57 -16.54
CA THR A 357 -9.96 -14.38 -16.51
C THR A 357 -9.56 -12.94 -16.86
N VAL A 358 -8.33 -12.56 -16.53
CA VAL A 358 -7.73 -11.28 -16.93
C VAL A 358 -7.81 -11.10 -18.45
N ARG A 359 -7.45 -12.12 -19.23
CA ARG A 359 -7.51 -12.12 -20.71
C ARG A 359 -8.91 -11.84 -21.22
N GLU A 360 -9.92 -12.47 -20.65
CA GLU A 360 -11.32 -12.29 -21.06
C GLU A 360 -11.82 -10.87 -20.73
N ASN A 361 -11.44 -10.34 -19.57
CA ASN A 361 -11.80 -8.97 -19.19
C ASN A 361 -11.14 -7.92 -20.11
N LEU A 362 -9.91 -8.16 -20.54
CA LEU A 362 -9.14 -7.23 -21.37
C LEU A 362 -9.41 -7.36 -22.88
N LYS A 363 -10.15 -8.39 -23.32
CA LYS A 363 -10.36 -8.70 -24.75
C LYS A 363 -10.86 -7.51 -25.57
N ASN A 364 -11.80 -6.74 -25.02
CA ASN A 364 -12.48 -5.65 -25.73
C ASN A 364 -12.05 -4.26 -25.21
N VAL A 365 -10.97 -4.19 -24.45
CA VAL A 365 -10.44 -2.90 -23.94
C VAL A 365 -9.82 -2.13 -25.10
N THR A 366 -10.23 -0.88 -25.25
CA THR A 366 -9.67 0.03 -26.25
C THR A 366 -8.26 0.46 -25.81
N PRO A 367 -7.24 0.36 -26.66
CA PRO A 367 -5.91 0.88 -26.39
C PRO A 367 -5.92 2.39 -26.11
N TYR A 368 -4.86 2.89 -25.47
CA TYR A 368 -4.65 4.33 -25.38
C TYR A 368 -4.58 4.99 -26.76
N LYS A 369 -5.01 6.23 -26.84
CA LYS A 369 -4.83 7.04 -28.06
C LYS A 369 -3.35 7.35 -28.29
N ASP A 370 -2.96 7.46 -29.56
CA ASP A 370 -1.56 7.72 -29.94
C ASP A 370 -1.06 9.13 -29.54
N ASP A 371 -1.97 10.09 -29.31
CA ASP A 371 -1.67 11.47 -28.95
C ASP A 371 -1.53 11.72 -27.44
N GLN A 372 -1.65 10.70 -26.60
CA GLN A 372 -1.42 10.83 -25.17
C GLN A 372 0.07 10.64 -24.81
N GLU A 373 0.55 11.36 -23.78
CA GLU A 373 1.96 11.36 -23.36
C GLU A 373 2.16 10.77 -21.94
N ILE A 374 1.09 10.25 -21.31
CA ILE A 374 1.11 9.81 -19.90
C ILE A 374 1.67 8.39 -19.78
N VAL A 375 1.32 7.52 -20.72
CA VAL A 375 1.77 6.11 -20.73
C VAL A 375 2.56 5.85 -22.01
N HIS A 376 3.83 5.53 -21.84
CA HIS A 376 4.75 5.17 -22.91
C HIS A 376 4.46 3.76 -23.45
N SER A 377 4.89 3.50 -24.68
CA SER A 377 4.79 2.18 -25.28
C SER A 377 5.86 1.21 -24.75
N LEU A 378 5.63 -0.09 -24.93
CA LEU A 378 6.65 -1.11 -24.62
C LEU A 378 7.92 -0.98 -25.46
N ALA A 379 7.82 -0.38 -26.65
CA ALA A 379 8.96 -0.14 -27.53
C ALA A 379 9.84 1.04 -27.08
N ASP A 380 9.23 2.02 -26.39
CA ASP A 380 9.93 3.23 -25.89
C ASP A 380 9.52 3.53 -24.44
N PRO A 381 9.93 2.67 -23.48
CA PRO A 381 9.58 2.84 -22.07
C PRO A 381 10.41 3.96 -21.42
N ILE A 382 9.87 4.59 -20.35
CA ILE A 382 10.63 5.55 -19.50
C ILE A 382 11.88 4.88 -18.94
N LYS A 383 11.76 3.63 -18.49
CA LYS A 383 12.86 2.80 -18.03
C LYS A 383 12.62 1.35 -18.47
N LYS A 384 13.61 0.69 -19.02
CA LYS A 384 13.49 -0.68 -19.56
C LYS A 384 13.27 -1.76 -18.50
N THR A 385 13.58 -1.46 -17.25
CA THR A 385 13.43 -2.35 -16.09
C THR A 385 12.61 -1.66 -15.01
N GLY A 386 12.11 -2.40 -14.05
CA GLY A 386 11.38 -1.87 -12.90
C GLY A 386 12.18 -0.85 -12.10
N HIS A 387 11.47 0.02 -11.41
CA HIS A 387 12.05 1.08 -10.58
C HIS A 387 12.28 0.66 -9.12
N LEU A 388 11.69 -0.45 -8.66
CA LEU A 388 11.94 -1.00 -7.33
C LEU A 388 13.15 -1.95 -7.40
N VAL A 389 14.17 -1.65 -6.63
CA VAL A 389 15.42 -2.42 -6.58
C VAL A 389 15.60 -2.96 -5.16
N ILE A 390 15.89 -4.25 -5.05
CA ILE A 390 16.25 -4.86 -3.78
C ILE A 390 17.78 -4.87 -3.69
N LEU A 391 18.30 -4.26 -2.63
CA LEU A 391 19.72 -4.23 -2.32
C LEU A 391 20.04 -5.26 -1.24
N ARG A 392 21.22 -5.84 -1.33
CA ARG A 392 21.80 -6.74 -0.32
C ARG A 392 23.22 -6.30 -0.02
N GLY A 393 23.76 -6.75 1.10
CA GLY A 393 25.11 -6.42 1.54
C GLY A 393 25.22 -6.62 3.04
N ASN A 394 26.33 -6.19 3.62
CA ASN A 394 26.50 -6.35 5.06
C ASN A 394 25.53 -5.49 5.87
N LEU A 395 25.09 -4.32 5.36
CA LEU A 395 24.06 -3.48 5.97
C LEU A 395 22.64 -4.05 5.80
N ALA A 396 22.41 -4.89 4.79
CA ALA A 396 21.08 -5.40 4.44
C ALA A 396 21.14 -6.89 4.06
N SER A 397 21.56 -7.76 4.99
CA SER A 397 21.74 -9.18 4.72
C SER A 397 20.43 -9.91 4.36
N GLU A 398 19.29 -9.44 4.86
CA GLU A 398 17.95 -9.93 4.47
C GLU A 398 17.34 -9.09 3.34
N GLY A 399 17.85 -7.90 3.07
CA GLY A 399 17.45 -7.02 1.99
C GLY A 399 17.10 -5.59 2.42
N ALA A 400 17.07 -4.71 1.44
CA ALA A 400 16.60 -3.33 1.53
C ALA A 400 15.90 -2.94 0.24
N VAL A 401 15.04 -1.92 0.26
CA VAL A 401 14.26 -1.48 -0.89
C VAL A 401 14.66 -0.07 -1.30
N ALA A 402 15.05 0.09 -2.55
CA ALA A 402 15.33 1.38 -3.18
C ALA A 402 14.32 1.67 -4.29
N LYS A 403 13.99 2.94 -4.50
CA LYS A 403 13.23 3.43 -5.65
C LYS A 403 14.18 4.15 -6.59
N ILE A 404 14.45 3.58 -7.75
CA ILE A 404 15.40 4.09 -8.74
C ILE A 404 14.64 4.40 -10.03
N SER A 405 14.26 5.65 -10.20
CA SER A 405 13.52 6.14 -11.36
C SER A 405 14.41 6.40 -12.58
N GLY A 406 15.73 6.41 -12.37
CA GLY A 406 16.74 6.74 -13.38
C GLY A 406 17.29 8.18 -13.29
N LYS A 407 16.81 8.96 -12.30
CA LYS A 407 17.24 10.34 -12.04
C LYS A 407 18.24 10.45 -10.88
N GLU A 408 18.31 9.41 -10.03
CA GLU A 408 19.06 9.39 -8.77
C GLU A 408 20.53 9.00 -8.94
N GLY A 409 20.87 8.36 -10.05
CA GLY A 409 22.17 7.75 -10.28
C GLY A 409 22.21 6.26 -9.89
N GLU A 410 23.34 5.61 -10.14
CA GLU A 410 23.49 4.16 -9.98
C GLU A 410 24.52 3.79 -8.91
N PHE A 411 25.26 4.77 -8.40
CA PHE A 411 26.31 4.57 -7.39
C PHE A 411 26.41 5.78 -6.47
N PHE A 412 26.52 5.52 -5.16
CA PHE A 412 26.79 6.54 -4.16
C PHE A 412 27.78 5.99 -3.12
N LYS A 413 28.82 6.77 -2.82
CA LYS A 413 29.72 6.51 -1.71
C LYS A 413 29.86 7.76 -0.87
N GLY A 414 29.65 7.64 0.44
CA GLY A 414 29.64 8.81 1.31
C GLY A 414 29.95 8.48 2.76
N THR A 415 29.94 9.55 3.56
CA THR A 415 30.26 9.51 4.98
C THR A 415 28.97 9.44 5.80
N ALA A 416 28.86 8.49 6.72
CA ALA A 416 27.69 8.30 7.58
C ALA A 416 27.47 9.49 8.52
N ARG A 417 26.21 9.97 8.56
CA ARG A 417 25.64 10.84 9.57
C ARG A 417 24.48 10.13 10.24
N VAL A 418 24.69 9.70 11.48
CA VAL A 418 23.82 8.74 12.16
C VAL A 418 22.87 9.46 13.12
N PHE A 419 21.59 9.12 13.00
CA PHE A 419 20.49 9.64 13.82
C PHE A 419 19.60 8.51 14.32
N ASN A 420 19.10 8.61 15.55
CA ASN A 420 18.30 7.57 16.18
C ASN A 420 16.78 7.85 16.09
N SER A 421 16.39 8.90 15.36
CA SER A 421 15.00 9.21 15.05
C SER A 421 14.90 10.09 13.81
N GLU A 422 13.69 10.17 13.23
CA GLU A 422 13.35 11.07 12.11
C GLU A 422 13.53 12.54 12.53
N GLU A 423 13.08 12.88 13.74
CA GLU A 423 13.11 14.26 14.27
C GLU A 423 14.54 14.77 14.35
N GLU A 424 15.45 13.97 14.93
CA GLU A 424 16.87 14.32 15.05
C GLU A 424 17.50 14.55 13.66
N ALA A 425 17.19 13.67 12.70
CA ALA A 425 17.69 13.80 11.34
C ALA A 425 17.15 15.08 10.66
N LEU A 426 15.86 15.36 10.80
CA LEU A 426 15.21 16.53 10.21
C LEU A 426 15.85 17.83 10.75
N ASP A 427 16.04 17.95 12.07
CA ASP A 427 16.67 19.11 12.69
C ASP A 427 18.07 19.36 12.11
N ARG A 428 18.88 18.30 11.94
CA ARG A 428 20.24 18.40 11.40
C ARG A 428 20.31 18.62 9.89
N ILE A 429 19.28 18.22 9.15
CA ILE A 429 19.15 18.60 7.75
C ILE A 429 18.85 20.10 7.65
N LEU A 430 17.93 20.61 8.45
CA LEU A 430 17.49 22.01 8.41
C LEU A 430 18.56 22.99 8.91
N ASP A 431 19.32 22.66 9.96
CA ASP A 431 20.35 23.54 10.52
C ASP A 431 21.66 23.61 9.69
N GLY A 432 21.76 22.77 8.66
CA GLY A 432 22.92 22.79 7.77
C GLY A 432 24.07 21.86 8.17
N THR A 433 23.91 21.05 9.20
CA THR A 433 24.90 20.05 9.63
C THR A 433 25.14 18.98 8.56
N VAL A 434 24.07 18.58 7.85
CA VAL A 434 24.15 17.66 6.71
C VAL A 434 24.69 18.40 5.48
N VAL A 435 25.73 17.84 4.88
CA VAL A 435 26.45 18.43 3.75
C VAL A 435 26.58 17.44 2.58
N LYS A 436 26.99 17.94 1.44
CA LYS A 436 27.27 17.15 0.24
C LYS A 436 28.24 15.99 0.55
N GLY A 437 27.91 14.79 0.08
CA GLY A 437 28.68 13.56 0.27
C GLY A 437 28.31 12.78 1.53
N ASP A 438 27.35 13.26 2.32
CA ASP A 438 26.89 12.51 3.50
C ASP A 438 25.92 11.38 3.09
N VAL A 439 25.97 10.28 3.84
CA VAL A 439 24.92 9.24 3.91
C VAL A 439 24.19 9.42 5.23
N ILE A 440 22.97 9.91 5.17
CA ILE A 440 22.10 10.09 6.34
C ILE A 440 21.58 8.71 6.75
N VAL A 441 21.87 8.29 7.97
CA VAL A 441 21.46 7.01 8.54
C VAL A 441 20.41 7.28 9.62
N ILE A 442 19.14 6.93 9.36
CA ILE A 442 18.07 6.98 10.37
C ILE A 442 17.77 5.56 10.81
N ARG A 443 18.02 5.26 12.07
CA ARG A 443 17.89 3.91 12.62
C ARG A 443 16.91 3.83 13.79
N TYR A 444 16.51 2.60 14.15
CA TYR A 444 15.49 2.31 15.17
C TYR A 444 14.09 2.81 14.80
N GLU A 445 13.81 2.90 13.51
CA GLU A 445 12.48 3.17 12.94
C GLU A 445 11.89 1.96 12.21
N GLY A 446 12.51 0.78 12.37
CA GLY A 446 12.02 -0.50 11.87
C GLY A 446 10.77 -1.02 12.60
N PRO A 447 10.21 -2.17 12.17
CA PRO A 447 8.95 -2.71 12.70
C PRO A 447 8.89 -2.86 14.21
N LYS A 448 10.00 -3.27 14.85
CA LYS A 448 10.08 -3.48 16.31
C LYS A 448 10.68 -2.29 17.05
N GLY A 449 11.75 -1.72 16.52
CA GLY A 449 12.49 -0.63 17.17
C GLY A 449 11.73 0.69 17.17
N GLY A 450 11.11 1.04 16.04
CA GLY A 450 10.13 2.10 15.90
C GLY A 450 8.76 1.48 15.62
N PRO A 451 8.05 0.95 16.65
CA PRO A 451 6.86 0.15 16.41
C PRO A 451 5.88 0.82 15.46
N GLY A 452 5.51 0.09 14.38
CA GLY A 452 4.75 0.63 13.27
C GLY A 452 5.60 1.10 12.09
N MET A 453 6.95 0.99 12.16
CA MET A 453 7.83 1.23 11.01
C MET A 453 7.42 2.49 10.25
N ARG A 454 7.52 3.66 10.92
CA ARG A 454 6.97 4.94 10.42
C ARG A 454 7.42 5.23 8.97
N GLU A 455 6.54 5.87 8.25
CA GLU A 455 6.78 6.35 6.90
C GLU A 455 7.27 7.79 6.96
N MET A 456 8.43 8.08 6.38
CA MET A 456 9.09 9.38 6.46
C MET A 456 9.00 10.12 5.12
N LEU A 457 8.66 11.40 5.16
CA LEU A 457 8.67 12.32 4.01
C LEU A 457 9.42 13.61 4.34
N SER A 458 9.31 14.09 5.58
CA SER A 458 9.89 15.36 6.00
C SER A 458 11.40 15.45 5.77
N PRO A 459 12.22 14.44 6.12
CA PRO A 459 13.67 14.48 5.84
C PRO A 459 13.99 14.57 4.35
N THR A 460 13.28 13.78 3.49
CA THR A 460 13.51 13.79 2.05
C THR A 460 13.10 15.11 1.41
N SER A 461 11.99 15.69 1.85
CA SER A 461 11.53 17.02 1.40
C SER A 461 12.48 18.13 1.83
N ALA A 462 13.00 18.07 3.06
CA ALA A 462 13.99 19.03 3.56
C ALA A 462 15.31 18.96 2.75
N ILE A 463 15.79 17.75 2.41
CA ILE A 463 16.96 17.55 1.55
C ILE A 463 16.72 18.20 0.19
N MET A 464 15.57 17.96 -0.43
CA MET A 464 15.21 18.55 -1.71
C MET A 464 15.10 20.08 -1.63
N GLY A 465 14.44 20.61 -0.60
CA GLY A 465 14.32 22.05 -0.34
C GLY A 465 15.67 22.75 -0.20
N ARG A 466 16.66 22.08 0.38
CA ARG A 466 18.05 22.59 0.50
C ARG A 466 18.91 22.38 -0.75
N GLY A 467 18.37 21.81 -1.83
CA GLY A 467 19.11 21.55 -3.07
C GLY A 467 20.15 20.42 -2.97
N LEU A 468 20.05 19.56 -1.94
CA LEU A 468 20.99 18.45 -1.70
C LEU A 468 20.53 17.11 -2.30
N GLY A 469 19.42 17.06 -3.02
CA GLY A 469 18.77 15.83 -3.47
C GLY A 469 19.63 14.92 -4.37
N GLN A 470 20.67 15.45 -5.01
CA GLN A 470 21.63 14.71 -5.83
C GLN A 470 22.97 14.46 -5.10
N ASP A 471 23.15 15.08 -3.94
CA ASP A 471 24.45 15.17 -3.29
C ASP A 471 24.54 14.37 -1.98
N VAL A 472 23.40 13.83 -1.50
CA VAL A 472 23.32 12.99 -0.29
C VAL A 472 22.48 11.75 -0.56
N ALA A 473 22.77 10.68 0.18
CA ALA A 473 21.90 9.52 0.27
C ALA A 473 21.26 9.44 1.65
N LEU A 474 20.07 8.82 1.73
CA LEU A 474 19.37 8.59 2.98
C LEU A 474 18.99 7.11 3.11
N ILE A 475 19.38 6.47 4.21
CA ILE A 475 19.13 5.06 4.46
C ILE A 475 18.45 4.84 5.82
N THR A 476 17.57 3.82 5.91
CA THR A 476 16.81 3.56 7.14
C THR A 476 16.30 2.13 7.24
N ASP A 477 16.10 1.64 8.47
CA ASP A 477 15.31 0.45 8.76
C ASP A 477 13.78 0.74 8.81
N GLY A 478 13.38 2.02 8.75
CA GLY A 478 12.01 2.47 8.57
C GLY A 478 11.57 2.47 7.09
N ARG A 479 10.59 3.33 6.76
CA ARG A 479 10.03 3.47 5.42
C ARG A 479 10.10 4.91 4.93
N PHE A 480 10.04 5.08 3.62
CA PHE A 480 9.82 6.37 2.99
C PHE A 480 8.44 6.45 2.37
N SER A 481 7.86 7.64 2.39
CA SER A 481 6.61 7.95 1.70
C SER A 481 6.71 7.67 0.20
N GLY A 482 5.60 7.25 -0.41
CA GLY A 482 5.50 7.12 -1.86
C GLY A 482 5.80 8.42 -2.62
N GLY A 483 5.74 9.57 -1.94
CA GLY A 483 6.10 10.88 -2.49
C GLY A 483 7.58 11.26 -2.38
N SER A 484 8.43 10.41 -1.79
CA SER A 484 9.87 10.72 -1.60
C SER A 484 10.65 10.71 -2.91
N HIS A 485 11.66 11.59 -2.97
CA HIS A 485 12.61 11.74 -4.07
C HIS A 485 14.04 11.64 -3.57
N GLY A 486 14.99 11.43 -4.48
CA GLY A 486 16.41 11.34 -4.20
C GLY A 486 16.91 9.91 -3.96
N PHE A 487 18.17 9.78 -3.54
CA PHE A 487 18.84 8.49 -3.33
C PHE A 487 18.41 7.90 -1.97
N VAL A 488 17.24 7.25 -1.92
CA VAL A 488 16.62 6.78 -0.69
C VAL A 488 16.48 5.26 -0.65
N ILE A 489 16.96 4.64 0.44
CA ILE A 489 16.90 3.21 0.68
C ILE A 489 16.22 2.96 2.04
N GLY A 490 15.07 2.32 1.99
CA GLY A 490 14.32 1.93 3.18
C GLY A 490 14.25 0.42 3.38
N HIS A 491 13.51 0.01 4.41
CA HIS A 491 13.27 -1.40 4.74
C HIS A 491 14.57 -2.20 4.95
N ILE A 492 15.63 -1.55 5.46
CA ILE A 492 16.89 -2.25 5.72
C ILE A 492 16.66 -3.33 6.77
N THR A 493 16.98 -4.56 6.41
CA THR A 493 16.80 -5.74 7.28
C THR A 493 18.06 -6.60 7.32
N PRO A 494 18.41 -7.12 8.53
CA PRO A 494 17.74 -6.96 9.83
C PRO A 494 17.73 -5.52 10.33
N GLU A 495 16.62 -5.10 10.99
CA GLU A 495 16.52 -3.75 11.57
C GLU A 495 17.54 -3.54 12.71
N ALA A 496 17.90 -2.29 12.99
CA ALA A 496 18.87 -1.93 14.02
C ALA A 496 18.47 -2.46 15.43
N HIS A 497 17.18 -2.47 15.76
CA HIS A 497 16.69 -2.97 17.06
C HIS A 497 16.91 -4.48 17.24
N GLU A 498 16.96 -5.25 16.17
CA GLU A 498 17.24 -6.69 16.19
C GLU A 498 18.74 -7.01 16.01
N GLY A 499 19.60 -6.00 16.04
CA GLY A 499 21.05 -6.15 15.95
C GLY A 499 21.59 -6.20 14.52
N GLY A 500 20.82 -5.74 13.53
CA GLY A 500 21.32 -5.49 12.17
C GLY A 500 22.49 -4.50 12.18
N LEU A 501 23.38 -4.57 11.19
CA LEU A 501 24.61 -3.74 11.17
C LEU A 501 24.33 -2.23 11.17
N LEU A 502 23.14 -1.81 10.78
CA LEU A 502 22.72 -0.41 10.90
C LEU A 502 22.85 0.11 12.35
N ALA A 503 22.70 -0.78 13.35
CA ALA A 503 22.79 -0.45 14.77
C ALA A 503 24.18 0.02 15.20
N ILE A 504 25.22 -0.42 14.51
CA ILE A 504 26.63 -0.19 14.89
C ILE A 504 27.33 0.81 13.99
N VAL A 505 26.65 1.38 13.01
CA VAL A 505 27.19 2.48 12.19
C VAL A 505 27.46 3.69 13.08
N GLU A 506 28.63 4.29 12.90
CA GLU A 506 29.06 5.49 13.61
C GLU A 506 29.26 6.68 12.65
N ASN A 507 29.18 7.90 13.19
CA ASN A 507 29.45 9.10 12.40
C ASN A 507 30.88 9.05 11.85
N GLY A 508 31.02 9.26 10.54
CA GLY A 508 32.31 9.22 9.87
C GLY A 508 32.62 7.91 9.15
N ASP A 509 31.86 6.84 9.37
CA ASP A 509 32.00 5.59 8.64
C ASP A 509 31.73 5.79 7.14
N SER A 510 32.42 5.03 6.29
CA SER A 510 32.16 5.02 4.86
C SER A 510 31.07 4.01 4.51
N ILE A 511 30.07 4.45 3.73
CA ILE A 511 28.99 3.59 3.20
C ILE A 511 29.01 3.65 1.68
N THR A 512 28.93 2.47 1.06
CA THR A 512 28.82 2.31 -0.39
C THR A 512 27.45 1.76 -0.76
N ILE A 513 26.80 2.38 -1.75
CA ILE A 513 25.53 1.98 -2.34
C ILE A 513 25.75 1.80 -3.84
N ASP A 514 25.61 0.58 -4.33
CA ASP A 514 25.83 0.21 -5.73
C ASP A 514 24.54 -0.44 -6.27
N ILE A 515 23.79 0.34 -7.03
CA ILE A 515 22.50 -0.08 -7.59
C ILE A 515 22.71 -1.15 -8.69
N LEU A 516 23.76 -1.02 -9.50
CA LEU A 516 24.03 -1.95 -10.59
C LEU A 516 24.36 -3.34 -10.05
N ASN A 517 25.19 -3.41 -9.01
CA ASN A 517 25.56 -4.66 -8.36
C ASN A 517 24.60 -5.04 -7.23
N ARG A 518 23.55 -4.22 -6.99
CA ARG A 518 22.51 -4.44 -5.95
C ARG A 518 23.10 -4.58 -4.55
N LYS A 519 24.06 -3.71 -4.20
CA LYS A 519 24.78 -3.77 -2.92
C LYS A 519 24.60 -2.52 -2.07
N ILE A 520 24.62 -2.73 -0.76
CA ILE A 520 24.71 -1.69 0.25
C ILE A 520 25.61 -2.19 1.39
N ASP A 521 26.76 -1.54 1.53
CA ASP A 521 27.82 -2.02 2.43
C ASP A 521 28.39 -0.91 3.31
N LEU A 522 28.64 -1.25 4.57
CA LEU A 522 29.45 -0.52 5.52
C LEU A 522 30.93 -0.89 5.31
N GLU A 523 31.75 0.09 4.97
CA GLU A 523 33.14 -0.08 4.58
C GLU A 523 34.09 0.13 5.78
N ILE A 524 34.00 -0.78 6.76
CA ILE A 524 34.93 -0.81 7.89
C ILE A 524 35.53 -2.23 8.04
N PRO A 525 36.69 -2.38 8.70
CA PRO A 525 37.31 -3.69 8.89
C PRO A 525 36.39 -4.68 9.61
N GLU A 526 36.45 -5.94 9.23
CA GLU A 526 35.58 -6.99 9.85
C GLU A 526 35.80 -7.14 11.35
N GLU A 527 37.04 -6.94 11.83
CA GLU A 527 37.35 -6.96 13.27
C GLU A 527 36.70 -5.81 14.02
N GLU A 528 36.57 -4.66 13.37
CA GLU A 528 35.85 -3.51 13.93
C GLU A 528 34.35 -3.80 13.99
N ILE A 529 33.76 -4.39 12.95
CA ILE A 529 32.36 -4.84 12.95
C ILE A 529 32.12 -5.77 14.14
N LYS A 530 32.95 -6.80 14.32
CA LYS A 530 32.83 -7.76 15.44
C LYS A 530 32.93 -7.07 16.80
N THR A 531 33.85 -6.13 16.93
CA THR A 531 34.07 -5.38 18.17
C THR A 531 32.86 -4.52 18.50
N ARG A 532 32.33 -3.77 17.54
CA ARG A 532 31.13 -2.94 17.74
C ARG A 532 29.89 -3.79 18.01
N GLN A 533 29.71 -4.91 17.31
CA GLN A 533 28.61 -5.85 17.58
C GLN A 533 28.68 -6.44 18.99
N ALA A 534 29.89 -6.81 19.47
CA ALA A 534 30.07 -7.34 20.82
C ALA A 534 29.73 -6.30 21.92
N ASN A 535 29.94 -5.02 21.65
CA ASN A 535 29.66 -3.92 22.56
C ASN A 535 28.21 -3.39 22.44
N TRP A 536 27.51 -3.75 21.36
CA TRP A 536 26.14 -3.28 21.16
C TRP A 536 25.16 -3.96 22.15
N THR A 537 24.25 -3.18 22.67
CA THR A 537 23.17 -3.67 23.54
C THR A 537 21.84 -3.21 22.98
N ARG A 538 20.88 -4.14 22.94
CA ARG A 538 19.52 -3.82 22.47
C ARG A 538 18.92 -2.67 23.27
N PRO A 539 18.44 -1.60 22.61
CA PRO A 539 17.74 -0.51 23.29
C PRO A 539 16.49 -1.02 24.01
N LYS A 540 16.10 -0.33 25.08
CA LYS A 540 14.83 -0.62 25.76
C LYS A 540 13.66 -0.36 24.81
N ALA A 541 12.60 -1.18 24.94
CA ALA A 541 11.38 -0.97 24.19
C ALA A 541 10.82 0.44 24.41
N ARG A 542 10.50 1.15 23.34
CA ARG A 542 9.91 2.51 23.41
C ARG A 542 8.52 2.50 24.06
N TYR A 543 7.76 1.40 23.88
CA TYR A 543 6.41 1.26 24.42
C TYR A 543 6.28 -0.06 25.18
N THR A 544 5.69 -0.01 26.39
CA THR A 544 5.51 -1.16 27.27
C THR A 544 4.07 -1.63 27.37
N ARG A 545 3.11 -0.90 26.80
CA ARG A 545 1.67 -1.21 26.80
C ARG A 545 0.97 -0.58 25.59
N GLY A 546 -0.26 -0.98 25.35
CA GLY A 546 -1.09 -0.47 24.25
C GLY A 546 -0.80 -1.18 22.93
N VAL A 547 -1.36 -0.63 21.84
CA VAL A 547 -1.32 -1.25 20.52
C VAL A 547 0.10 -1.32 19.94
N LEU A 548 0.92 -0.29 20.15
CA LEU A 548 2.31 -0.28 19.66
C LEU A 548 3.18 -1.33 20.37
N ALA A 549 2.98 -1.55 21.67
CA ALA A 549 3.70 -2.59 22.41
C ALA A 549 3.27 -4.00 21.97
N LYS A 550 1.97 -4.23 21.70
CA LYS A 550 1.47 -5.48 21.15
C LYS A 550 2.09 -5.75 19.78
N TYR A 551 2.07 -4.74 18.91
CA TYR A 551 2.63 -4.82 17.57
C TYR A 551 4.13 -5.16 17.61
N ALA A 552 4.94 -4.40 18.36
CA ALA A 552 6.38 -4.66 18.50
C ALA A 552 6.71 -6.09 18.96
N LYS A 553 5.83 -6.68 19.79
CA LYS A 553 6.02 -8.04 20.32
C LYS A 553 5.78 -9.13 19.27
N THR A 554 4.85 -8.92 18.33
CA THR A 554 4.37 -9.95 17.40
C THR A 554 4.83 -9.71 15.97
N VAL A 555 5.25 -8.50 15.62
CA VAL A 555 5.59 -8.16 14.25
C VAL A 555 6.83 -8.89 13.76
N SER A 556 6.78 -9.37 12.53
CA SER A 556 7.89 -9.98 11.80
C SER A 556 8.82 -8.94 11.19
N SER A 557 9.94 -9.38 10.62
CA SER A 557 10.84 -8.55 9.81
C SER A 557 10.10 -7.88 8.63
N ALA A 558 10.57 -6.71 8.20
CA ALA A 558 10.06 -6.06 6.99
C ALA A 558 10.30 -6.91 5.73
N SER A 559 11.35 -7.74 5.70
CA SER A 559 11.62 -8.71 4.63
C SER A 559 10.52 -9.78 4.48
N LEU A 560 9.68 -9.94 5.52
CA LEU A 560 8.52 -10.85 5.57
C LEU A 560 7.18 -10.11 5.55
N GLY A 561 7.17 -8.80 5.24
CA GLY A 561 5.95 -7.99 5.15
C GLY A 561 5.51 -7.32 6.45
N ALA A 562 6.29 -7.41 7.54
CA ALA A 562 5.95 -6.86 8.86
C ALA A 562 4.54 -7.29 9.32
N VAL A 563 4.25 -8.59 9.26
CA VAL A 563 2.97 -9.18 9.68
C VAL A 563 3.00 -9.56 11.16
N THR A 564 1.84 -9.69 11.80
CA THR A 564 1.74 -9.95 13.24
C THR A 564 1.30 -11.37 13.59
N ASP A 565 1.05 -12.22 12.59
CA ASP A 565 0.55 -13.58 12.73
C ASP A 565 1.49 -14.66 12.16
N LEU A 566 2.76 -14.32 11.90
CA LEU A 566 3.73 -15.25 11.32
C LEU A 566 3.99 -16.47 12.24
N GLU A 567 4.08 -16.24 13.55
CA GLU A 567 4.35 -17.27 14.54
C GLU A 567 3.09 -18.03 15.00
N CYS A 568 1.92 -17.65 14.48
CA CYS A 568 0.65 -18.33 14.79
C CYS A 568 0.45 -19.65 14.01
N ASN A 569 1.39 -20.03 13.15
CA ASN A 569 1.39 -21.32 12.48
C ASN A 569 1.86 -22.43 13.44
N LEU A 570 0.98 -22.79 14.38
CA LEU A 570 1.15 -23.92 15.31
C LEU A 570 0.78 -25.24 14.65
#